data_468a2dfead947ccde63454049bd4b053
#
_entry.id   468a2dfead947ccde63454049bd4b053
#
_cell.length_a   1.000
_cell.length_b   1.000
_cell.length_c   1.000
_cell.angle_alpha   90.00
_cell.angle_beta   90.00
_cell.angle_gamma   90.00
#
_symmetry.space_group_name_H-M   'P 1'
#
loop_
_entity.id
_entity.type
_entity.pdbx_description
1 polymer ?
#
loop_
_entity_poly.entity_id
_entity_poly.type
_entity_poly.pdbx_seq_one_letter_code
_entity_poly.pdbx_strand_id
1 'polypeptide(L)'
;LSLRGVCATDKLAGNEKISGMAERKSKPGARYMVGVNGDFFYTRGTTSRGVSTVGTPYGSTIVDGVIYRARNNAKEYKNFVVATDGSLYADPFFFSGSIVAADGSQATVGGINTYSGEVPASNVDKVTIYNDLYYGATAEIGAGCEVAAVLVEGEKFETAKPFKMKLVGNPSTAGD
;
A
#
# COMPACT_ATOMS: atom_id res chain seq x y z
N LEU A 1 9.63 -21.31 14.71
CA LEU A 1 9.10 -21.18 13.36
C LEU A 1 8.13 -20.01 13.34
N SER A 2 8.28 -19.10 12.38
CA SER A 2 7.36 -17.95 12.23
C SER A 2 6.92 -17.83 10.77
N LEU A 3 5.73 -17.31 10.54
CA LEU A 3 5.21 -16.99 9.22
C LEU A 3 5.42 -15.48 8.98
N ARG A 4 5.84 -15.12 7.76
CA ARG A 4 6.03 -13.72 7.36
C ARG A 4 5.59 -13.48 5.94
N GLY A 5 4.99 -12.30 5.69
CA GLY A 5 4.77 -11.79 4.35
C GLY A 5 6.06 -11.25 3.73
N VAL A 6 6.18 -11.39 2.42
CA VAL A 6 7.28 -10.80 1.65
C VAL A 6 6.71 -10.32 0.32
N CYS A 7 6.97 -9.06 -0.03
CA CYS A 7 6.66 -8.52 -1.35
C CYS A 7 7.85 -8.73 -2.31
N ALA A 8 7.54 -8.98 -3.56
CA ALA A 8 8.55 -9.03 -4.62
C ALA A 8 9.32 -7.71 -4.66
N THR A 9 10.64 -7.79 -4.73
CA THR A 9 11.54 -6.61 -4.78
C THR A 9 11.35 -5.57 -3.67
N ASP A 10 10.61 -5.91 -2.60
CA ASP A 10 10.21 -4.99 -1.52
C ASP A 10 9.44 -3.73 -1.99
N LYS A 11 8.73 -3.85 -3.10
CA LYS A 11 7.87 -2.83 -3.69
C LYS A 11 6.46 -3.37 -3.89
N LEU A 12 5.52 -2.49 -4.20
CA LEU A 12 4.13 -2.87 -4.44
C LEU A 12 3.97 -3.70 -5.72
N ALA A 13 4.69 -3.35 -6.77
CA ALA A 13 4.67 -4.07 -8.04
C ALA A 13 6.01 -4.74 -8.33
N GLY A 14 5.95 -5.78 -9.13
CA GLY A 14 7.09 -6.54 -9.58
C GLY A 14 6.91 -8.04 -9.39
N ASN A 15 7.67 -8.79 -10.14
CA ASN A 15 7.70 -10.25 -10.07
C ASN A 15 9.05 -10.73 -9.58
N GLU A 16 9.04 -11.62 -8.62
CA GLU A 16 10.23 -12.28 -8.11
C GLU A 16 9.89 -13.76 -7.83
N LYS A 17 10.80 -14.65 -8.14
CA LYS A 17 10.62 -16.08 -7.78
C LYS A 17 10.60 -16.23 -6.26
N ILE A 18 9.75 -17.11 -5.74
CA ILE A 18 9.68 -17.41 -4.30
C ILE A 18 11.06 -17.80 -3.74
N SER A 19 11.83 -18.60 -4.50
CA SER A 19 13.21 -18.95 -4.12
C SER A 19 14.13 -17.72 -4.03
N GLY A 20 14.01 -16.77 -4.95
CA GLY A 20 14.77 -15.52 -4.92
C GLY A 20 14.41 -14.64 -3.72
N MET A 21 13.10 -14.50 -3.42
CA MET A 21 12.64 -13.82 -2.22
C MET A 21 13.20 -14.47 -0.95
N ALA A 22 13.16 -15.82 -0.88
CA ALA A 22 13.68 -16.56 0.26
C ALA A 22 15.19 -16.36 0.43
N GLU A 23 15.95 -16.40 -0.66
CA GLU A 23 17.41 -16.13 -0.66
C GLU A 23 17.71 -14.70 -0.19
N ARG A 24 17.08 -13.70 -0.82
CA ARG A 24 17.28 -12.28 -0.53
C ARG A 24 16.94 -11.90 0.92
N LYS A 25 15.93 -12.53 1.50
CA LYS A 25 15.45 -12.26 2.86
C LYS A 25 16.10 -13.11 3.94
N SER A 26 16.78 -14.19 3.56
CA SER A 26 17.49 -15.05 4.51
C SER A 26 18.76 -14.38 5.01
N LYS A 27 19.05 -14.55 6.28
CA LYS A 27 20.26 -14.07 6.95
C LYS A 27 20.72 -15.07 8.01
N PRO A 28 21.95 -14.98 8.53
CA PRO A 28 22.39 -15.82 9.64
C PRO A 28 21.39 -15.78 10.80
N GLY A 29 20.97 -16.97 11.26
CA GLY A 29 19.99 -17.09 12.35
C GLY A 29 18.52 -16.94 11.95
N ALA A 30 18.21 -16.54 10.70
CA ALA A 30 16.84 -16.37 10.22
C ALA A 30 16.70 -16.79 8.74
N ARG A 31 16.44 -18.05 8.50
CA ARG A 31 16.30 -18.62 7.14
C ARG A 31 14.84 -18.82 6.75
N TYR A 32 14.51 -18.45 5.53
CA TYR A 32 13.24 -18.82 4.90
C TYR A 32 13.35 -20.25 4.34
N MET A 33 12.56 -21.16 4.87
CA MET A 33 12.63 -22.60 4.55
C MET A 33 11.58 -23.01 3.52
N VAL A 34 10.42 -22.36 3.54
CA VAL A 34 9.27 -22.65 2.68
C VAL A 34 8.61 -21.33 2.29
N GLY A 35 8.13 -21.26 1.08
CA GLY A 35 7.35 -20.12 0.59
C GLY A 35 6.23 -20.58 -0.33
N VAL A 36 5.11 -19.88 -0.26
CA VAL A 36 3.95 -20.07 -1.14
C VAL A 36 3.49 -18.71 -1.65
N ASN A 37 2.82 -18.70 -2.80
CA ASN A 37 2.17 -17.50 -3.28
C ASN A 37 0.99 -17.17 -2.35
N GLY A 38 0.98 -15.95 -1.80
CA GLY A 38 0.03 -15.54 -0.76
C GLY A 38 -1.14 -14.71 -1.28
N ASP A 39 -1.12 -14.25 -2.54
CA ASP A 39 -2.18 -13.40 -3.10
C ASP A 39 -2.31 -13.57 -4.61
N PHE A 40 -3.49 -13.21 -5.13
CA PHE A 40 -3.68 -12.94 -6.55
C PHE A 40 -3.10 -11.55 -6.89
N PHE A 41 -2.54 -11.42 -8.07
CA PHE A 41 -1.90 -10.19 -8.50
C PHE A 41 -2.17 -9.90 -9.99
N TYR A 42 -1.98 -8.67 -10.40
CA TYR A 42 -2.11 -8.27 -11.80
C TYR A 42 -1.02 -8.91 -12.65
N THR A 43 -1.42 -9.69 -13.64
CA THR A 43 -0.51 -10.34 -14.60
C THR A 43 -0.22 -9.48 -15.81
N ARG A 44 -0.96 -8.38 -16.00
CA ARG A 44 -0.84 -7.39 -17.08
C ARG A 44 -1.43 -6.07 -16.64
N GLY A 45 -1.11 -5.03 -17.34
CA GLY A 45 -1.66 -3.68 -17.14
C GLY A 45 -0.59 -2.64 -16.93
N THR A 46 -0.99 -1.41 -17.15
CA THR A 46 -0.18 -0.21 -16.92
C THR A 46 -1.07 0.87 -16.31
N THR A 47 -0.47 1.80 -15.56
CA THR A 47 -1.13 3.04 -15.16
C THR A 47 -1.37 3.92 -16.38
N SER A 48 -2.15 5.00 -16.23
CA SER A 48 -2.33 6.02 -17.28
C SER A 48 -1.01 6.64 -17.75
N ARG A 49 0.03 6.61 -16.92
CA ARG A 49 1.39 7.06 -17.25
C ARG A 49 2.28 5.97 -17.86
N GLY A 50 1.71 4.82 -18.22
CA GLY A 50 2.46 3.72 -18.85
C GLY A 50 3.35 2.91 -17.90
N VAL A 51 3.26 3.13 -16.58
CA VAL A 51 4.03 2.35 -15.59
C VAL A 51 3.36 0.99 -15.38
N SER A 52 4.13 -0.10 -15.46
CA SER A 52 3.62 -1.46 -15.30
C SER A 52 3.02 -1.69 -13.91
N THR A 53 1.82 -2.26 -13.87
CA THR A 53 1.15 -2.69 -12.64
C THR A 53 1.33 -4.19 -12.36
N VAL A 54 2.09 -4.88 -13.19
CA VAL A 54 2.32 -6.33 -13.08
C VAL A 54 2.95 -6.68 -11.73
N GLY A 55 2.42 -7.70 -11.07
CA GLY A 55 2.85 -8.13 -9.75
C GLY A 55 2.17 -7.43 -8.57
N THR A 56 1.34 -6.40 -8.83
CA THR A 56 0.59 -5.72 -7.76
C THR A 56 -0.46 -6.66 -7.18
N PRO A 57 -0.50 -6.86 -5.86
CA PRO A 57 -1.56 -7.64 -5.21
C PRO A 57 -2.95 -7.06 -5.45
N TYR A 58 -3.97 -7.91 -5.57
CA TYR A 58 -5.36 -7.45 -5.67
C TYR A 58 -5.89 -6.92 -4.34
N GLY A 59 -5.49 -7.52 -3.24
CA GLY A 59 -5.94 -7.19 -1.91
C GLY A 59 -5.14 -6.09 -1.22
N SER A 60 -5.55 -5.75 -0.01
CA SER A 60 -4.74 -4.95 0.90
C SER A 60 -3.53 -5.75 1.36
N THR A 61 -2.38 -5.11 1.40
CA THR A 61 -1.10 -5.77 1.71
C THR A 61 -0.36 -4.96 2.78
N ILE A 62 -0.11 -5.60 3.92
CA ILE A 62 0.65 -5.05 5.04
C ILE A 62 1.74 -6.06 5.38
N VAL A 63 2.97 -5.60 5.47
CA VAL A 63 4.13 -6.44 5.82
C VAL A 63 4.89 -5.79 6.97
N ASP A 64 5.05 -6.51 8.06
CA ASP A 64 5.73 -6.02 9.28
C ASP A 64 5.21 -4.64 9.77
N GLY A 65 3.89 -4.42 9.67
CA GLY A 65 3.21 -3.17 10.04
C GLY A 65 3.25 -2.07 8.99
N VAL A 66 4.05 -2.22 7.94
CA VAL A 66 4.15 -1.24 6.84
C VAL A 66 3.02 -1.47 5.83
N ILE A 67 2.30 -0.41 5.49
CA ILE A 67 1.21 -0.46 4.52
C ILE A 67 1.79 -0.34 3.10
N TYR A 68 1.79 -1.45 2.37
CA TYR A 68 2.12 -1.45 0.94
C TYR A 68 0.92 -1.00 0.11
N ARG A 69 -0.27 -1.45 0.50
CA ARG A 69 -1.51 -1.13 -0.18
C ARG A 69 -2.70 -1.26 0.76
N ALA A 70 -3.66 -0.35 0.65
CA ALA A 70 -4.95 -0.47 1.29
C ALA A 70 -6.08 0.00 0.35
N ARG A 71 -7.16 -0.78 0.28
CA ARG A 71 -8.34 -0.53 -0.55
C ARG A 71 -9.62 -0.74 0.25
N ASN A 72 -10.65 0.01 -0.12
CA ASN A 72 -11.96 -0.04 0.55
C ASN A 72 -13.03 -0.90 -0.13
N ASN A 73 -12.69 -1.74 -1.09
CA ASN A 73 -13.63 -2.67 -1.72
C ASN A 73 -13.56 -4.10 -1.15
N ALA A 74 -13.26 -4.22 0.10
CA ALA A 74 -12.84 -5.45 0.77
C ALA A 74 -13.94 -6.50 0.99
N LYS A 75 -15.18 -6.28 0.54
CA LYS A 75 -16.26 -7.27 0.74
C LYS A 75 -16.04 -8.59 0.01
N GLU A 76 -15.23 -8.60 -1.04
CA GLU A 76 -15.05 -9.75 -1.92
C GLU A 76 -13.79 -10.56 -1.62
N TYR A 77 -12.83 -10.02 -0.88
CA TYR A 77 -11.55 -10.67 -0.62
C TYR A 77 -11.32 -10.86 0.87
N LYS A 78 -11.06 -12.11 1.27
CA LYS A 78 -10.53 -12.40 2.60
C LYS A 78 -9.02 -12.25 2.58
N ASN A 79 -8.48 -11.61 3.61
CA ASN A 79 -7.05 -11.48 3.80
C ASN A 79 -6.61 -12.51 4.83
N PHE A 80 -5.48 -13.14 4.58
CA PHE A 80 -4.80 -13.94 5.58
C PHE A 80 -3.95 -13.03 6.45
N VAL A 81 -4.21 -13.04 7.74
CA VAL A 81 -3.59 -12.12 8.70
C VAL A 81 -2.76 -12.89 9.71
N VAL A 82 -1.54 -12.42 9.90
CA VAL A 82 -0.67 -12.81 11.01
C VAL A 82 -0.59 -11.60 11.94
N ALA A 83 -1.21 -11.69 13.09
CA ALA A 83 -1.19 -10.60 14.08
C ALA A 83 0.14 -10.54 14.83
N THR A 84 0.37 -9.45 15.53
CA THR A 84 1.62 -9.22 16.30
C THR A 84 1.81 -10.20 17.45
N ASP A 85 0.74 -10.77 17.96
CA ASP A 85 0.75 -11.84 18.99
C ASP A 85 0.96 -13.24 18.37
N GLY A 86 1.07 -13.35 17.04
CA GLY A 86 1.22 -14.60 16.29
C GLY A 86 -0.08 -15.32 15.99
N SER A 87 -1.23 -14.78 16.35
CA SER A 87 -2.53 -15.36 16.00
C SER A 87 -2.76 -15.26 14.48
N LEU A 88 -3.49 -16.25 13.92
CA LEU A 88 -3.76 -16.40 12.50
C LEU A 88 -5.27 -16.36 12.26
N TYR A 89 -5.71 -15.56 11.31
CA TYR A 89 -7.11 -15.54 10.90
C TYR A 89 -7.25 -15.14 9.43
N ALA A 90 -8.42 -15.43 8.88
CA ALA A 90 -8.77 -15.08 7.50
C ALA A 90 -10.12 -14.37 7.51
N ASP A 91 -10.10 -13.06 7.37
CA ASP A 91 -11.29 -12.21 7.41
C ASP A 91 -11.25 -11.12 6.34
N PRO A 92 -12.40 -10.51 5.97
CA PRO A 92 -12.41 -9.27 5.23
C PRO A 92 -11.63 -8.18 6.00
N PHE A 93 -10.73 -7.52 5.31
CA PHE A 93 -9.98 -6.40 5.89
C PHE A 93 -10.61 -5.09 5.45
N PHE A 94 -11.00 -4.26 6.41
CA PHE A 94 -11.53 -2.93 6.16
C PHE A 94 -10.50 -1.88 6.53
N PHE A 95 -10.20 -1.03 5.58
CA PHE A 95 -9.35 0.13 5.79
C PHE A 95 -10.21 1.35 6.09
N SER A 96 -9.82 2.11 7.08
CA SER A 96 -10.36 3.45 7.34
C SER A 96 -9.22 4.40 7.71
N GLY A 97 -9.27 5.61 7.23
CA GLY A 97 -8.28 6.63 7.55
C GLY A 97 -8.83 8.03 7.32
N SER A 98 -8.27 8.99 8.01
CA SER A 98 -8.56 10.40 7.83
C SER A 98 -7.28 11.24 7.90
N ILE A 99 -7.28 12.35 7.20
CA ILE A 99 -6.29 13.40 7.34
C ILE A 99 -6.97 14.55 8.09
N VAL A 100 -6.28 15.08 9.08
CA VAL A 100 -6.72 16.26 9.83
C VAL A 100 -5.70 17.36 9.60
N ALA A 101 -6.14 18.47 9.03
CA ALA A 101 -5.29 19.64 8.81
C ALA A 101 -5.13 20.47 10.11
N ALA A 102 -4.16 21.36 10.12
CA ALA A 102 -3.88 22.20 11.30
C ALA A 102 -5.04 23.13 11.71
N ASP A 103 -5.90 23.49 10.77
CA ASP A 103 -7.12 24.27 11.02
C ASP A 103 -8.30 23.42 11.50
N GLY A 104 -8.12 22.11 11.67
CA GLY A 104 -9.15 21.17 12.09
C GLY A 104 -10.01 20.61 10.95
N SER A 105 -9.82 21.03 9.70
CA SER A 105 -10.51 20.47 8.57
C SER A 105 -10.10 19.00 8.36
N GLN A 106 -11.03 18.18 7.85
CA GLN A 106 -10.82 16.74 7.73
C GLN A 106 -11.14 16.25 6.32
N ALA A 107 -10.35 15.28 5.86
CA ALA A 107 -10.60 14.54 4.64
C ALA A 107 -10.51 13.03 4.89
N THR A 108 -11.41 12.27 4.28
CA THR A 108 -11.38 10.80 4.35
C THR A 108 -10.32 10.25 3.39
N VAL A 109 -9.51 9.32 3.86
CA VAL A 109 -8.59 8.55 3.00
C VAL A 109 -9.36 7.41 2.35
N GLY A 110 -9.44 7.41 1.03
CA GLY A 110 -10.12 6.39 0.23
C GLY A 110 -9.27 5.17 -0.08
N GLY A 111 -7.94 5.33 -0.05
CA GLY A 111 -7.00 4.25 -0.32
C GLY A 111 -5.55 4.68 -0.17
N ILE A 112 -4.68 3.68 -0.13
CA ILE A 112 -3.23 3.86 -0.11
C ILE A 112 -2.65 3.04 -1.24
N ASN A 113 -1.84 3.68 -2.09
CA ASN A 113 -1.21 3.05 -3.24
C ASN A 113 -2.21 2.32 -4.16
N THR A 114 -3.34 2.94 -4.41
CA THR A 114 -4.36 2.49 -5.36
C THR A 114 -4.41 3.45 -6.55
N TYR A 115 -4.59 2.95 -7.77
CA TYR A 115 -4.77 3.81 -8.94
C TYR A 115 -6.26 4.00 -9.29
N SER A 116 -6.61 5.02 -10.09
CA SER A 116 -8.00 5.44 -10.29
C SER A 116 -8.89 4.36 -10.91
N GLY A 117 -8.36 3.51 -11.78
CA GLY A 117 -9.10 2.38 -12.34
C GLY A 117 -9.55 1.34 -11.30
N GLU A 118 -9.05 1.45 -10.08
CA GLU A 118 -9.44 0.61 -8.94
C GLU A 118 -10.23 1.36 -7.87
N VAL A 119 -10.29 2.70 -7.96
CA VAL A 119 -11.00 3.51 -6.98
C VAL A 119 -12.49 3.43 -7.30
N PRO A 120 -13.33 2.87 -6.41
CA PRO A 120 -14.76 2.89 -6.61
C PRO A 120 -15.29 4.31 -6.75
N ALA A 121 -16.38 4.50 -7.48
CA ALA A 121 -17.05 5.80 -7.59
C ALA A 121 -17.42 6.40 -6.22
N SER A 122 -17.62 5.55 -5.19
CA SER A 122 -17.82 5.98 -3.80
C SER A 122 -16.60 6.62 -3.15
N ASN A 123 -15.44 6.59 -3.79
CA ASN A 123 -14.20 7.22 -3.33
C ASN A 123 -13.87 8.52 -4.10
N VAL A 124 -14.72 8.95 -5.01
CA VAL A 124 -14.71 10.31 -5.53
C VAL A 124 -14.81 11.26 -4.34
N ASP A 125 -14.05 12.31 -4.28
CA ASP A 125 -13.93 13.26 -3.15
C ASP A 125 -13.14 12.74 -1.92
N LYS A 126 -12.45 11.62 -2.03
CA LYS A 126 -11.54 11.13 -0.98
C LYS A 126 -10.09 11.29 -1.39
N VAL A 127 -9.24 11.41 -0.39
CA VAL A 127 -7.79 11.49 -0.61
C VAL A 127 -7.22 10.10 -0.86
N THR A 128 -6.39 9.96 -1.87
CA THR A 128 -5.54 8.79 -2.05
C THR A 128 -4.12 9.15 -1.64
N ILE A 129 -3.51 8.34 -0.80
CA ILE A 129 -2.13 8.50 -0.36
C ILE A 129 -1.24 7.60 -1.21
N TYR A 130 -0.17 8.18 -1.77
CA TYR A 130 0.90 7.46 -2.43
C TYR A 130 2.19 7.59 -1.62
N ASN A 131 2.90 6.51 -1.41
CA ASN A 131 4.18 6.49 -0.75
C ASN A 131 5.27 5.92 -1.67
N ASP A 132 6.51 5.89 -1.22
CA ASP A 132 7.68 5.42 -1.96
C ASP A 132 7.66 3.93 -2.36
N LEU A 133 6.69 3.17 -1.86
CA LEU A 133 6.46 1.78 -2.26
C LEU A 133 5.61 1.68 -3.55
N TYR A 134 4.97 2.76 -3.97
CA TYR A 134 4.19 2.83 -5.21
C TYR A 134 5.08 2.75 -6.46
N TYR A 135 4.51 2.88 -7.63
CA TYR A 135 5.16 2.59 -8.93
C TYR A 135 6.22 3.59 -9.40
N GLY A 136 6.59 4.58 -8.67
CA GLY A 136 7.58 5.58 -9.08
C GLY A 136 7.02 6.83 -9.77
N ALA A 137 5.74 6.83 -10.15
CA ALA A 137 5.01 8.03 -10.55
C ALA A 137 3.59 7.96 -9.99
N THR A 138 3.12 9.05 -9.41
CA THR A 138 1.75 9.13 -8.92
C THR A 138 0.75 9.07 -10.08
N ALA A 139 -0.44 8.69 -9.76
CA ALA A 139 -1.36 8.06 -10.62
C ALA A 139 -1.81 8.81 -11.85
N GLU A 140 -2.72 9.70 -11.71
CA GLU A 140 -3.71 9.86 -12.78
C GLU A 140 -3.67 11.27 -13.33
N ILE A 141 -3.61 11.36 -14.62
CA ILE A 141 -3.67 12.65 -15.32
C ILE A 141 -5.07 13.24 -15.16
N GLY A 142 -5.15 14.47 -14.65
CA GLY A 142 -6.31 15.34 -14.84
C GLY A 142 -7.43 15.24 -13.81
N ALA A 143 -7.26 14.56 -12.69
CA ALA A 143 -8.30 14.45 -11.68
C ALA A 143 -7.84 14.96 -10.30
N GLY A 144 -8.13 16.19 -9.99
CA GLY A 144 -7.95 16.74 -8.64
C GLY A 144 -6.64 17.48 -8.41
N CYS A 145 -6.33 17.71 -7.14
CA CYS A 145 -5.14 18.39 -6.68
C CYS A 145 -4.19 17.41 -6.02
N GLU A 146 -2.91 17.54 -6.29
CA GLU A 146 -1.85 16.75 -5.70
C GLU A 146 -0.96 17.60 -4.81
N VAL A 147 -0.58 17.09 -3.66
CA VAL A 147 0.36 17.74 -2.74
C VAL A 147 1.38 16.73 -2.25
N ALA A 148 2.62 17.16 -2.18
CA ALA A 148 3.67 16.35 -1.56
C ALA A 148 3.71 16.59 -0.05
N ALA A 149 4.01 15.52 0.70
CA ALA A 149 4.18 15.60 2.14
C ALA A 149 5.38 14.76 2.58
N VAL A 150 6.04 15.18 3.64
CA VAL A 150 7.10 14.41 4.29
C VAL A 150 6.70 14.07 5.72
N LEU A 151 7.07 12.91 6.20
CA LEU A 151 6.89 12.54 7.60
C LEU A 151 7.70 13.49 8.48
N VAL A 152 7.13 13.90 9.59
CA VAL A 152 7.88 14.62 10.63
C VAL A 152 8.90 13.68 11.23
N GLU A 153 10.05 14.20 11.65
CA GLU A 153 11.12 13.42 12.24
C GLU A 153 10.62 12.52 13.38
N GLY A 154 10.97 11.24 13.33
CA GLY A 154 10.53 10.22 14.29
C GLY A 154 9.17 9.60 14.01
N GLU A 155 8.38 10.16 13.10
CA GLU A 155 7.09 9.58 12.69
C GLU A 155 7.28 8.44 11.68
N LYS A 156 6.34 7.49 11.68
CA LYS A 156 6.34 6.34 10.77
C LYS A 156 4.99 6.16 10.11
N PHE A 157 5.01 5.77 8.85
CA PHE A 157 3.81 5.39 8.10
C PHE A 157 3.41 3.95 8.43
N GLU A 158 2.67 3.78 9.51
CA GLU A 158 2.27 2.46 10.02
C GLU A 158 0.77 2.43 10.39
N THR A 159 0.25 1.21 10.59
CA THR A 159 -1.16 0.99 10.95
C THR A 159 -1.46 1.35 12.40
N ALA A 160 -2.74 1.65 12.67
CA ALA A 160 -3.32 1.80 14.00
C ALA A 160 -2.71 2.92 14.87
N LYS A 161 -1.93 3.81 14.28
CA LYS A 161 -1.36 4.95 14.98
C LYS A 161 -1.49 6.21 14.14
N PRO A 162 -1.85 7.35 14.75
CA PRO A 162 -1.74 8.63 14.09
C PRO A 162 -0.26 8.98 13.89
N PHE A 163 0.06 9.64 12.79
CA PHE A 163 1.38 10.19 12.52
C PHE A 163 1.25 11.57 11.90
N LYS A 164 2.29 12.37 12.00
CA LYS A 164 2.31 13.75 11.52
C LYS A 164 3.09 13.86 10.22
N MET A 165 2.56 14.62 9.30
CA MET A 165 3.21 14.98 8.05
C MET A 165 3.28 16.48 7.89
N LYS A 166 4.28 16.95 7.18
CA LYS A 166 4.43 18.34 6.76
C LYS A 166 4.28 18.42 5.25
N LEU A 167 3.38 19.28 4.78
CA LEU A 167 3.25 19.56 3.35
C LEU A 167 4.51 20.28 2.85
N VAL A 168 4.96 19.90 1.66
CA VAL A 168 6.12 20.49 0.98
C VAL A 168 5.73 20.87 -0.44
N GLY A 169 6.21 22.04 -0.88
CA GLY A 169 5.83 22.57 -2.20
C GLY A 169 4.41 23.16 -2.24
N ASN A 170 4.01 23.55 -3.43
CA ASN A 170 2.68 24.04 -3.72
C ASN A 170 1.80 22.90 -4.27
N PRO A 171 0.47 22.97 -4.07
CA PRO A 171 -0.43 22.07 -4.75
C PRO A 171 -0.26 22.16 -6.27
N SER A 172 -0.25 21.01 -6.93
CA SER A 172 -0.25 20.89 -8.39
C SER A 172 -1.48 20.13 -8.86
N THR A 173 -1.76 20.17 -10.16
CA THR A 173 -2.77 19.29 -10.74
C THR A 173 -2.28 17.85 -10.70
N ALA A 174 -3.13 16.92 -10.35
CA ALA A 174 -2.75 15.51 -10.32
C ALA A 174 -2.21 15.08 -11.69
N GLY A 175 -1.00 14.53 -11.67
CA GLY A 175 -0.36 14.08 -12.87
C GLY A 175 0.64 15.06 -13.51
N ASP A 176 0.89 16.20 -12.90
CA ASP A 176 1.92 17.16 -13.37
C ASP A 176 3.34 16.78 -12.92
#